data_b4b0ff1f1189447d8f8e8c2edf260ac0
#
_entry.id   b4b0ff1f1189447d8f8e8c2edf260ac0
#
_cell.length_a   1.000
_cell.length_b   1.000
_cell.length_c   1.000
_cell.angle_alpha   90.00
_cell.angle_beta   90.00
_cell.angle_gamma   90.00
#
_symmetry.space_group_name_H-M   'P 1'
#
loop_
_entity.id
_entity.type
_entity.pdbx_description
1 polymer ?
#
loop_
_entity_poly.entity_id
_entity_poly.type
_entity_poly.pdbx_seq_one_letter_code
_entity_poly.pdbx_strand_id
1 'polypeptide(L)'
;MHIIDLDKTAEHLRLALSVTAHVAYRRGIILFVNERSQFEGVIQRTARECGEYYVTKWRGGTLTNSYMLLNTLRLPDLIIFMSVPPSKTAVKEAAMACVPSVGIVDTDCSPNLIMYPVPGNDDTSTSVQLYCRLFADVINKAKYKRKTVEEMDNSPHSYSVVVKNQGS
;
A
#
# COMPACT_ATOMS: atom_id res chain seq x y z
N MET A 1 -0.17 23.52 -20.65
CA MET A 1 0.81 22.75 -19.83
C MET A 1 0.35 22.87 -18.39
N HIS A 2 0.14 21.75 -17.70
CA HIS A 2 -0.26 21.73 -16.29
C HIS A 2 0.95 21.41 -15.43
N ILE A 3 1.12 22.14 -14.34
CA ILE A 3 2.22 21.93 -13.38
C ILE A 3 1.62 21.44 -12.06
N ILE A 4 2.13 20.33 -11.53
CA ILE A 4 1.71 19.79 -10.24
C ILE A 4 2.43 20.55 -9.13
N ASP A 5 1.67 20.98 -8.11
CA ASP A 5 2.19 21.61 -6.91
C ASP A 5 2.89 20.55 -6.03
N LEU A 6 4.22 20.63 -5.95
CA LEU A 6 5.03 19.64 -5.22
C LEU A 6 4.83 19.70 -3.69
N ASP A 7 4.43 20.83 -3.14
CA ASP A 7 4.15 20.94 -1.71
C ASP A 7 2.91 20.12 -1.35
N LYS A 8 1.86 20.22 -2.17
CA LYS A 8 0.67 19.36 -2.05
C LYS A 8 0.99 17.88 -2.29
N THR A 9 1.84 17.59 -3.28
CA THR A 9 2.32 16.21 -3.51
C THR A 9 2.99 15.66 -2.26
N ALA A 10 3.89 16.41 -1.65
CA ALA A 10 4.61 15.98 -0.46
C ALA A 10 3.68 15.75 0.75
N GLU A 11 2.69 16.60 0.95
CA GLU A 11 1.70 16.47 2.02
C GLU A 11 0.86 15.20 1.84
N HIS A 12 0.25 15.03 0.67
CA HIS A 12 -0.57 13.86 0.36
C HIS A 12 0.23 12.56 0.35
N LEU A 13 1.47 12.60 -0.15
CA LEU A 13 2.35 11.43 -0.15
C LEU A 13 2.72 11.00 1.28
N ARG A 14 3.02 11.95 2.18
CA ARG A 14 3.28 11.63 3.59
C ARG A 14 2.09 10.93 4.25
N LEU A 15 0.88 11.41 3.99
CA LEU A 15 -0.34 10.77 4.48
C LEU A 15 -0.49 9.35 3.93
N ALA A 16 -0.34 9.17 2.61
CA ALA A 16 -0.42 7.87 1.95
C ALA A 16 0.62 6.88 2.49
N LEU A 17 1.87 7.32 2.68
CA LEU A 17 2.94 6.51 3.25
C LEU A 17 2.66 6.15 4.71
N SER A 18 2.11 7.08 5.51
CA SER A 18 1.71 6.81 6.89
C SER A 18 0.63 5.73 6.98
N VAL A 19 -0.41 5.83 6.17
CA VAL A 19 -1.48 4.81 6.10
C VAL A 19 -0.90 3.45 5.69
N THR A 20 -0.05 3.43 4.67
CA THR A 20 0.62 2.21 4.19
C THR A 20 1.47 1.57 5.30
N ALA A 21 2.21 2.38 6.07
CA ALA A 21 2.99 1.90 7.22
C ALA A 21 2.12 1.24 8.29
N HIS A 22 0.98 1.85 8.61
CA HIS A 22 0.05 1.30 9.61
C HIS A 22 -0.56 -0.03 9.17
N VAL A 23 -0.95 -0.14 7.89
CA VAL A 23 -1.48 -1.40 7.33
C VAL A 23 -0.39 -2.49 7.35
N ALA A 24 0.84 -2.17 6.92
CA ALA A 24 1.96 -3.10 6.93
C ALA A 24 2.34 -3.55 8.36
N TYR A 25 2.32 -2.62 9.33
CA TYR A 25 2.59 -2.92 10.73
C TYR A 25 1.56 -3.91 11.31
N ARG A 26 0.29 -3.76 10.95
CA ARG A 26 -0.83 -4.62 11.41
C ARG A 26 -0.97 -5.94 10.64
N ARG A 27 0.01 -6.33 9.82
CA ARG A 27 -0.04 -7.53 8.96
C ARG A 27 -1.18 -7.48 7.93
N GLY A 28 -1.60 -6.28 7.52
CA GLY A 28 -2.57 -6.10 6.46
C GLY A 28 -2.00 -6.52 5.10
N ILE A 29 -2.87 -6.94 4.20
CA ILE A 29 -2.53 -7.29 2.83
C ILE A 29 -2.53 -6.02 1.99
N ILE A 30 -1.40 -5.73 1.34
CA ILE A 30 -1.23 -4.61 0.42
C ILE A 30 -1.17 -5.15 -1.00
N LEU A 31 -1.97 -4.57 -1.89
CA LEU A 31 -2.04 -4.93 -3.29
C LEU A 31 -1.58 -3.76 -4.16
N PHE A 32 -0.49 -3.96 -4.89
CA PHE A 32 -0.06 -3.03 -5.93
C PHE A 32 -0.81 -3.30 -7.22
N VAL A 33 -1.40 -2.26 -7.81
CA VAL A 33 -2.12 -2.35 -9.09
C VAL A 33 -1.48 -1.41 -10.10
N ASN A 34 -1.15 -1.96 -11.27
CA ASN A 34 -0.68 -1.18 -12.41
C ASN A 34 -1.02 -1.90 -13.70
N GLU A 35 -1.73 -1.24 -14.60
CA GLU A 35 -2.13 -1.78 -15.88
C GLU A 35 -1.28 -1.27 -17.06
N ARG A 36 -0.30 -0.41 -16.79
CA ARG A 36 0.68 0.03 -17.80
C ARG A 36 1.78 -1.03 -17.95
N SER A 37 1.83 -1.68 -19.09
CA SER A 37 2.80 -2.76 -19.38
C SER A 37 4.26 -2.33 -19.23
N GLN A 38 4.56 -1.08 -19.54
CA GLN A 38 5.92 -0.52 -19.43
C GLN A 38 6.50 -0.54 -18.01
N PHE A 39 5.66 -0.56 -16.96
CA PHE A 39 6.09 -0.54 -15.56
C PHE A 39 5.90 -1.88 -14.85
N GLU A 40 5.42 -2.90 -15.54
CA GLU A 40 5.12 -4.21 -14.96
C GLU A 40 6.32 -4.78 -14.19
N GLY A 41 7.52 -4.78 -14.80
CA GLY A 41 8.73 -5.31 -14.16
C GLY A 41 9.14 -4.57 -12.89
N VAL A 42 8.94 -3.25 -12.84
CA VAL A 42 9.25 -2.44 -11.65
C VAL A 42 8.29 -2.79 -10.52
N ILE A 43 6.99 -2.85 -10.81
CA ILE A 43 5.94 -3.16 -9.81
C ILE A 43 6.11 -4.57 -9.25
N GLN A 44 6.36 -5.56 -10.11
CA GLN A 44 6.62 -6.93 -9.68
C GLN A 44 7.82 -7.03 -8.74
N ARG A 45 8.93 -6.35 -9.09
CA ARG A 45 10.12 -6.32 -8.24
C ARG A 45 9.82 -5.70 -6.90
N THR A 46 9.20 -4.53 -6.88
CA THR A 46 8.82 -3.80 -5.68
C THR A 46 7.95 -4.64 -4.75
N ALA A 47 6.89 -5.27 -5.29
CA ALA A 47 6.01 -6.11 -4.50
C ALA A 47 6.75 -7.31 -3.89
N ARG A 48 7.64 -7.96 -4.65
CA ARG A 48 8.46 -9.07 -4.15
C ARG A 48 9.45 -8.63 -3.06
N GLU A 49 10.11 -7.48 -3.24
CA GLU A 49 11.08 -6.92 -2.26
C GLU A 49 10.43 -6.62 -0.91
N CYS A 50 9.18 -6.20 -0.90
CA CYS A 50 8.46 -5.94 0.34
C CYS A 50 7.54 -7.11 0.78
N GLY A 51 7.50 -8.21 0.01
CA GLY A 51 6.68 -9.38 0.33
C GLY A 51 5.18 -9.10 0.30
N GLU A 52 4.75 -8.31 -0.70
CA GLU A 52 3.35 -7.94 -0.93
C GLU A 52 2.85 -8.45 -2.29
N TYR A 53 1.59 -8.21 -2.57
CA TYR A 53 0.92 -8.70 -3.78
C TYR A 53 0.89 -7.66 -4.88
N TYR A 54 0.77 -8.10 -6.13
CA TYR A 54 0.63 -7.21 -7.29
C TYR A 54 -0.33 -7.77 -8.34
N VAL A 55 -0.97 -6.87 -9.06
CA VAL A 55 -1.80 -7.18 -10.24
C VAL A 55 -1.42 -6.23 -11.37
N THR A 56 -1.07 -6.78 -12.52
CA THR A 56 -0.70 -6.03 -13.73
C THR A 56 -1.77 -6.07 -14.81
N LYS A 57 -2.74 -6.95 -14.68
CA LYS A 57 -3.92 -7.04 -15.57
C LYS A 57 -5.16 -7.25 -14.72
N TRP A 58 -5.97 -6.22 -14.61
CA TRP A 58 -7.21 -6.30 -13.85
C TRP A 58 -8.31 -6.99 -14.66
N ARG A 59 -9.01 -7.91 -14.01
CA ARG A 59 -10.24 -8.50 -14.55
C ARG A 59 -11.43 -7.95 -13.77
N GLY A 60 -12.48 -7.54 -14.48
CA GLY A 60 -13.72 -7.12 -13.83
C GLY A 60 -14.23 -8.21 -12.89
N GLY A 61 -14.61 -7.82 -11.67
CA GLY A 61 -15.03 -8.74 -10.62
C GLY A 61 -13.92 -9.26 -9.70
N THR A 62 -12.67 -8.81 -9.87
CA THR A 62 -11.54 -9.27 -9.03
C THR A 62 -11.79 -9.06 -7.54
N LEU A 63 -12.39 -7.97 -7.12
CA LEU A 63 -12.77 -7.73 -5.72
C LEU A 63 -14.22 -8.12 -5.43
N THR A 64 -15.14 -7.78 -6.32
CA THR A 64 -16.58 -8.01 -6.13
C THR A 64 -16.98 -9.47 -6.29
N ASN A 65 -16.18 -10.26 -6.99
CA ASN A 65 -16.34 -11.71 -7.15
C ASN A 65 -15.02 -12.46 -6.90
N SER A 66 -14.33 -12.07 -5.84
CA SER A 66 -12.98 -12.56 -5.49
C SER A 66 -12.92 -14.07 -5.27
N TYR A 67 -13.96 -14.67 -4.72
CA TYR A 67 -14.04 -16.12 -4.51
C TYR A 67 -13.94 -16.90 -5.83
N MET A 68 -14.64 -16.44 -6.87
CA MET A 68 -14.65 -17.10 -8.17
C MET A 68 -13.36 -16.87 -8.97
N LEU A 69 -12.70 -15.71 -8.81
CA LEU A 69 -11.55 -15.33 -9.62
C LEU A 69 -10.19 -15.57 -8.94
N LEU A 70 -10.11 -15.36 -7.62
CA LEU A 70 -8.87 -15.48 -6.86
C LEU A 70 -8.87 -16.69 -5.92
N ASN A 71 -9.97 -17.40 -5.84
CA ASN A 71 -10.17 -18.52 -4.91
C ASN A 71 -9.82 -18.14 -3.45
N THR A 72 -10.10 -16.90 -3.08
CA THR A 72 -9.85 -16.34 -1.74
C THR A 72 -11.07 -15.54 -1.27
N LEU A 73 -11.34 -15.62 0.03
CA LEU A 73 -12.37 -14.83 0.71
C LEU A 73 -11.82 -13.53 1.29
N ARG A 74 -10.48 -13.40 1.37
CA ARG A 74 -9.85 -12.25 1.98
C ARG A 74 -9.54 -11.18 0.95
N LEU A 75 -10.19 -10.03 1.10
CA LEU A 75 -9.88 -8.83 0.33
C LEU A 75 -8.58 -8.18 0.84
N PRO A 76 -7.86 -7.41 0.00
CA PRO A 76 -6.75 -6.60 0.45
C PRO A 76 -7.20 -5.53 1.44
N ASP A 77 -6.33 -5.18 2.38
CA ASP A 77 -6.57 -4.14 3.38
C ASP A 77 -6.19 -2.74 2.85
N LEU A 78 -5.37 -2.69 1.81
CA LEU A 78 -4.99 -1.48 1.09
C LEU A 78 -4.64 -1.81 -0.35
N ILE A 79 -5.10 -0.97 -1.29
CA ILE A 79 -4.70 -1.03 -2.70
C ILE A 79 -3.90 0.22 -3.05
N ILE A 80 -2.77 0.03 -3.74
CA ILE A 80 -1.93 1.12 -4.23
C ILE A 80 -1.95 1.12 -5.76
N PHE A 81 -2.60 2.12 -6.33
CA PHE A 81 -2.67 2.35 -7.77
C PHE A 81 -1.49 3.22 -8.22
N MET A 82 -0.59 2.68 -9.02
CA MET A 82 0.55 3.43 -9.56
C MET A 82 0.18 4.32 -10.74
N SER A 83 -0.95 4.06 -11.39
CA SER A 83 -1.57 4.90 -12.41
C SER A 83 -3.09 4.70 -12.36
N VAL A 84 -3.83 5.79 -12.27
CA VAL A 84 -5.29 5.76 -12.15
C VAL A 84 -6.00 5.64 -13.50
N PRO A 85 -5.62 6.36 -14.57
CA PRO A 85 -6.36 6.35 -15.82
C PRO A 85 -6.59 4.97 -16.44
N PRO A 86 -5.60 4.07 -16.55
CA PRO A 86 -5.83 2.74 -17.09
C PRO A 86 -6.60 1.83 -16.13
N SER A 87 -6.50 2.08 -14.81
CA SER A 87 -7.06 1.23 -13.75
C SER A 87 -8.46 1.64 -13.29
N LYS A 88 -9.23 2.34 -14.12
CA LYS A 88 -10.58 2.87 -13.76
C LYS A 88 -11.53 1.80 -13.25
N THR A 89 -11.52 0.62 -13.83
CA THR A 89 -12.37 -0.51 -13.39
C THR A 89 -11.97 -0.99 -12.01
N ALA A 90 -10.67 -1.15 -11.76
CA ALA A 90 -10.13 -1.55 -10.46
C ALA A 90 -10.44 -0.51 -9.37
N VAL A 91 -10.32 0.77 -9.69
CA VAL A 91 -10.64 1.88 -8.77
C VAL A 91 -12.13 1.86 -8.38
N LYS A 92 -13.03 1.68 -9.36
CA LYS A 92 -14.47 1.57 -9.08
C LYS A 92 -14.79 0.35 -8.20
N GLU A 93 -14.20 -0.80 -8.49
CA GLU A 93 -14.39 -2.00 -7.68
C GLU A 93 -13.86 -1.83 -6.26
N ALA A 94 -12.69 -1.20 -6.07
CA ALA A 94 -12.14 -0.90 -4.76
C ALA A 94 -13.09 -0.01 -3.95
N ALA A 95 -13.65 1.03 -4.58
CA ALA A 95 -14.63 1.91 -3.94
C ALA A 95 -15.93 1.17 -3.58
N MET A 96 -16.45 0.32 -4.47
CA MET A 96 -17.65 -0.49 -4.22
C MET A 96 -17.44 -1.53 -3.11
N ALA A 97 -16.24 -2.11 -3.02
CA ALA A 97 -15.87 -3.07 -2.00
C ALA A 97 -15.43 -2.40 -0.67
N CYS A 98 -15.47 -1.07 -0.61
CA CYS A 98 -15.01 -0.28 0.55
C CYS A 98 -13.58 -0.59 0.96
N VAL A 99 -12.71 -0.95 0.01
CA VAL A 99 -11.28 -1.18 0.27
C VAL A 99 -10.53 0.14 0.19
N PRO A 100 -9.78 0.52 1.24
CA PRO A 100 -8.95 1.73 1.21
C PRO A 100 -7.98 1.73 0.03
N SER A 101 -7.84 2.86 -0.63
CA SER A 101 -6.99 3.00 -1.81
C SER A 101 -6.09 4.23 -1.74
N VAL A 102 -4.86 4.06 -2.14
CA VAL A 102 -3.90 5.10 -2.49
C VAL A 102 -3.79 5.15 -4.02
N GLY A 103 -3.68 6.29 -4.62
CA GLY A 103 -3.49 6.40 -6.06
C GLY A 103 -2.64 7.59 -6.45
N ILE A 104 -1.68 7.37 -7.36
CA ILE A 104 -0.97 8.46 -8.02
C ILE A 104 -1.90 9.05 -9.08
N VAL A 105 -2.21 10.32 -8.92
CA VAL A 105 -3.21 11.06 -9.70
C VAL A 105 -2.49 12.15 -10.48
N ASP A 106 -2.47 12.00 -11.80
CA ASP A 106 -1.97 13.04 -12.71
C ASP A 106 -3.12 13.99 -13.12
N THR A 107 -2.79 15.02 -13.86
CA THR A 107 -3.71 16.10 -14.28
C THR A 107 -4.86 15.64 -15.19
N ASP A 108 -4.76 14.44 -15.77
CA ASP A 108 -5.72 13.87 -16.72
C ASP A 108 -6.79 12.98 -16.07
N CYS A 109 -6.79 12.85 -14.74
CA CYS A 109 -7.76 12.00 -14.06
C CYS A 109 -8.42 12.65 -12.84
N SER A 110 -9.59 12.11 -12.47
CA SER A 110 -10.34 12.55 -11.30
C SER A 110 -9.98 11.72 -10.08
N PRO A 111 -9.66 12.36 -8.93
CA PRO A 111 -9.32 11.68 -7.69
C PRO A 111 -10.53 11.15 -6.91
N ASN A 112 -11.76 11.39 -7.35
CA ASN A 112 -12.98 11.26 -6.55
C ASN A 112 -13.23 9.87 -5.94
N LEU A 113 -12.71 8.81 -6.54
CA LEU A 113 -12.89 7.43 -6.04
C LEU A 113 -11.67 6.89 -5.29
N ILE A 114 -10.62 7.69 -5.17
CA ILE A 114 -9.40 7.33 -4.43
C ILE A 114 -9.48 7.92 -3.04
N MET A 115 -9.30 7.11 -2.01
CA MET A 115 -9.37 7.56 -0.62
C MET A 115 -8.17 8.44 -0.25
N TYR A 116 -6.98 8.09 -0.71
CA TYR A 116 -5.73 8.83 -0.48
C TYR A 116 -5.08 9.19 -1.81
N PRO A 117 -5.57 10.23 -2.52
CA PRO A 117 -4.99 10.64 -3.78
C PRO A 117 -3.66 11.36 -3.55
N VAL A 118 -2.66 11.01 -4.34
CA VAL A 118 -1.34 11.65 -4.34
C VAL A 118 -1.14 12.33 -5.69
N PRO A 119 -1.18 13.67 -5.75
CA PRO A 119 -0.89 14.38 -7.00
C PRO A 119 0.54 14.06 -7.45
N GLY A 120 0.69 13.60 -8.66
CA GLY A 120 2.02 13.22 -9.15
C GLY A 120 2.00 12.69 -10.57
N ASN A 121 3.18 12.68 -11.18
CA ASN A 121 3.38 12.18 -12.53
C ASN A 121 3.44 10.64 -12.53
N ASP A 122 2.52 10.01 -13.26
CA ASP A 122 2.43 8.56 -13.43
C ASP A 122 2.93 8.05 -14.79
N ASP A 123 3.46 8.95 -15.64
CA ASP A 123 3.88 8.62 -17.01
C ASP A 123 5.37 8.28 -17.12
N THR A 124 6.22 8.89 -16.30
CA THR A 124 7.66 8.69 -16.41
C THR A 124 8.15 7.52 -15.55
N SER A 125 9.05 6.72 -16.11
CA SER A 125 9.67 5.60 -15.40
C SER A 125 10.38 6.03 -14.11
N THR A 126 11.03 7.21 -14.14
CA THR A 126 11.74 7.76 -12.98
C THR A 126 10.79 8.07 -11.81
N SER A 127 9.64 8.70 -12.10
CA SER A 127 8.64 9.01 -11.08
C SER A 127 8.03 7.75 -10.48
N VAL A 128 7.63 6.80 -11.33
CA VAL A 128 7.06 5.53 -10.88
C VAL A 128 8.06 4.73 -10.03
N GLN A 129 9.35 4.69 -10.43
CA GLN A 129 10.38 4.05 -9.62
C GLN A 129 10.57 4.74 -8.26
N LEU A 130 10.50 6.07 -8.21
CA LEU A 130 10.58 6.80 -6.94
C LEU A 130 9.43 6.42 -6.01
N TYR A 131 8.19 6.43 -6.49
CA TYR A 131 7.05 6.01 -5.68
C TYR A 131 7.18 4.56 -5.21
N CYS A 132 7.56 3.65 -6.09
CA CYS A 132 7.80 2.26 -5.75
C CYS A 132 8.81 2.11 -4.60
N ARG A 133 9.94 2.82 -4.66
CA ARG A 133 10.96 2.81 -3.60
C ARG A 133 10.41 3.33 -2.28
N LEU A 134 9.70 4.46 -2.31
CA LEU A 134 9.14 5.06 -1.10
C LEU A 134 8.14 4.13 -0.41
N PHE A 135 7.23 3.51 -1.15
CA PHE A 135 6.28 2.55 -0.60
C PHE A 135 6.98 1.29 -0.09
N ALA A 136 7.92 0.72 -0.84
CA ALA A 136 8.67 -0.46 -0.39
C ALA A 136 9.47 -0.19 0.88
N ASP A 137 10.16 0.94 0.96
CA ASP A 137 10.93 1.34 2.15
C ASP A 137 10.05 1.46 3.39
N VAL A 138 8.89 2.09 3.25
CA VAL A 138 7.95 2.28 4.36
C VAL A 138 7.36 0.94 4.82
N ILE A 139 6.97 0.07 3.89
CA ILE A 139 6.45 -1.27 4.20
C ILE A 139 7.51 -2.09 4.93
N ASN A 140 8.74 -2.12 4.42
CA ASN A 140 9.83 -2.88 5.02
C ASN A 140 10.20 -2.37 6.41
N LYS A 141 10.27 -1.03 6.60
CA LYS A 141 10.50 -0.41 7.91
C LYS A 141 9.39 -0.74 8.91
N ALA A 142 8.14 -0.70 8.47
CA ALA A 142 7.00 -1.04 9.33
C ALA A 142 7.02 -2.52 9.76
N LYS A 143 7.32 -3.43 8.81
CA LYS A 143 7.47 -4.86 9.09
C LYS A 143 8.65 -5.14 10.03
N TYR A 144 9.78 -4.46 9.82
CA TYR A 144 10.95 -4.59 10.70
C TYR A 144 10.64 -4.11 12.13
N LYS A 145 10.06 -2.92 12.27
CA LYS A 145 9.68 -2.36 13.58
C LYS A 145 8.74 -3.31 14.34
N ARG A 146 7.75 -3.89 13.65
CA ARG A 146 6.86 -4.88 14.26
C ARG A 146 7.63 -6.08 14.81
N LYS A 147 8.52 -6.68 14.00
CA LYS A 147 9.33 -7.83 14.43
C LYS A 147 10.16 -7.51 15.68
N THR A 148 10.81 -6.36 15.70
CA THR A 148 11.61 -5.91 16.85
C THR A 148 10.77 -5.78 18.12
N VAL A 149 9.55 -5.24 18.02
CA VAL A 149 8.64 -5.12 19.16
C VAL A 149 8.17 -6.50 19.64
N GLU A 150 7.78 -7.39 18.72
CA GLU A 150 7.39 -8.78 19.06
C GLU A 150 8.54 -9.57 19.73
N GLU A 151 9.78 -9.36 19.30
CA GLU A 151 10.96 -9.98 19.91
C GLU A 151 11.24 -9.44 21.32
N MET A 152 11.05 -8.14 21.55
CA MET A 152 11.18 -7.53 22.88
C MET A 152 10.11 -8.04 23.84
N ASP A 153 8.86 -8.15 23.40
CA ASP A 153 7.74 -8.63 24.22
C ASP A 153 7.89 -10.12 24.58
N ASN A 154 8.49 -10.91 23.71
CA ASN A 154 8.75 -12.34 23.92
C ASN A 154 10.06 -12.63 24.68
N SER A 155 10.86 -11.61 25.03
CA SER A 155 12.09 -11.83 25.78
C SER A 155 11.78 -12.17 27.25
N PRO A 156 12.41 -13.22 27.83
CA PRO A 156 12.08 -13.74 29.18
C PRO A 156 12.42 -12.77 30.34
N HIS A 157 12.89 -11.56 30.07
CA HIS A 157 13.26 -10.58 31.11
C HIS A 157 12.09 -9.69 31.58
N SER A 158 10.91 -9.77 30.99
CA SER A 158 9.75 -8.98 31.42
C SER A 158 8.95 -9.57 32.60
N TYR A 159 9.26 -10.76 33.06
CA TYR A 159 8.53 -11.41 34.16
C TYR A 159 9.26 -11.41 35.54
N SER A 160 10.41 -10.78 35.69
CA SER A 160 11.19 -10.86 36.93
C SER A 160 11.01 -9.69 37.91
N VAL A 161 10.03 -8.79 37.71
CA VAL A 161 9.85 -7.62 38.59
C VAL A 161 8.63 -7.70 39.51
N VAL A 162 7.81 -8.74 39.49
CA VAL A 162 6.53 -8.79 40.27
C VAL A 162 6.58 -9.72 41.48
N VAL A 163 7.70 -10.40 41.79
CA VAL A 163 7.78 -11.28 42.97
C VAL A 163 8.93 -10.91 43.89
N LYS A 164 8.88 -9.72 44.49
CA LYS A 164 9.61 -9.41 45.73
C LYS A 164 8.94 -8.22 46.43
N ASN A 165 7.84 -8.46 47.11
CA ASN A 165 7.39 -7.68 48.27
C ASN A 165 6.16 -8.33 48.89
N GLN A 166 6.26 -9.53 49.42
CA GLN A 166 5.42 -9.98 50.52
C GLN A 166 6.25 -10.94 51.38
N GLY A 167 6.76 -10.43 52.45
CA GLY A 167 7.50 -11.22 53.46
C GLY A 167 8.26 -10.35 54.44
N SER A 168 7.59 -9.66 55.32
CA SER A 168 7.95 -9.44 56.75
C SER A 168 6.84 -8.68 57.45
#